data_f1c39cd956c410d9fe1ebe022539ff21
#
_entry.id   f1c39cd956c410d9fe1ebe022539ff21
#
_cell.length_a   1.000
_cell.length_b   1.000
_cell.length_c   1.000
_cell.angle_alpha   90.00
_cell.angle_beta   90.00
_cell.angle_gamma   90.00
#
_symmetry.space_group_name_H-M   'P 1'
#
loop_
_entity.id
_entity.type
_entity.pdbx_description
1 polymer ?
#
loop_
_entity_poly.entity_id
_entity_poly.type
_entity_poly.pdbx_seq_one_letter_code
_entity_poly.pdbx_strand_id
1 'polypeptide(L)'
;MNIKHIFQIILCACTLLPVQAQKAQDILDKTAAKLKNSGGIEAVFEATAFKGTKETGSASGTIKVKGNKFKIESNSLTTWFDGKTQWTLLAGSDEVNVSTPTAAELQAINPYSFINIYKKGYTATLTKASYEGKSVHEVRLVATSKKSSMQKILLTIDPATLMPLSVRFKNAKGDWTRIRVRSIKTGRKFADAAFTFDAKQHPGIEVIDLR
;
A
#
# COMPACT_ATOMS: atom_id res chain seq x y z
N MET A 1 -39.29 -31.16 17.84
CA MET A 1 -38.20 -30.68 16.94
C MET A 1 -36.90 -31.28 17.44
N ASN A 2 -36.32 -32.25 16.72
CA ASN A 2 -35.27 -33.11 17.21
C ASN A 2 -33.90 -32.37 17.28
N ILE A 3 -33.29 -32.38 18.46
CA ILE A 3 -31.96 -31.82 18.79
C ILE A 3 -30.87 -32.24 17.77
N LYS A 4 -31.00 -33.41 17.15
CA LYS A 4 -30.08 -33.90 16.10
C LYS A 4 -30.02 -33.03 14.83
N HIS A 5 -31.09 -32.34 14.47
CA HIS A 5 -31.10 -31.47 13.28
C HIS A 5 -30.50 -30.08 13.54
N ILE A 6 -30.49 -29.61 14.79
CA ILE A 6 -29.87 -28.35 15.19
C ILE A 6 -28.33 -28.50 15.16
N PHE A 7 -27.81 -29.65 15.53
CA PHE A 7 -26.36 -29.92 15.48
C PHE A 7 -25.80 -30.03 14.08
N GLN A 8 -26.60 -30.52 13.10
CA GLN A 8 -26.18 -30.61 11.68
C GLN A 8 -26.14 -29.24 11.00
N ILE A 9 -26.99 -28.30 11.37
CA ILE A 9 -27.02 -26.95 10.78
C ILE A 9 -25.85 -26.08 11.29
N ILE A 10 -25.43 -26.28 12.55
CA ILE A 10 -24.30 -25.54 13.15
C ILE A 10 -22.97 -26.00 12.56
N LEU A 11 -22.82 -27.26 12.18
CA LEU A 11 -21.57 -27.81 11.60
C LEU A 11 -21.30 -27.28 10.18
N CYS A 12 -22.34 -26.92 9.42
CA CYS A 12 -22.18 -26.41 8.03
C CYS A 12 -21.77 -24.94 7.96
N ALA A 13 -21.99 -24.13 9.02
CA ALA A 13 -21.66 -22.69 9.01
C ALA A 13 -20.17 -22.41 9.26
N CYS A 14 -19.43 -23.37 9.90
CA CYS A 14 -18.03 -23.17 10.27
C CYS A 14 -17.02 -23.40 9.13
N THR A 15 -17.43 -23.93 7.98
CA THR A 15 -16.49 -24.33 6.89
C THR A 15 -16.28 -23.25 5.83
N LEU A 16 -17.06 -22.19 5.81
CA LEU A 16 -16.96 -21.15 4.76
C LEU A 16 -15.87 -20.09 5.01
N LEU A 17 -15.50 -19.84 6.27
CA LEU A 17 -14.50 -18.85 6.63
C LEU A 17 -13.08 -19.17 6.12
N PRO A 18 -12.56 -20.41 6.23
CA PRO A 18 -11.22 -20.72 5.73
C PRO A 18 -11.12 -20.61 4.21
N VAL A 19 -12.18 -20.90 3.47
CA VAL A 19 -12.18 -20.81 2.00
C VAL A 19 -12.06 -19.36 1.52
N GLN A 20 -12.72 -18.41 2.17
CA GLN A 20 -12.63 -17.00 1.79
C GLN A 20 -11.26 -16.39 2.13
N ALA A 21 -10.67 -16.79 3.26
CA ALA A 21 -9.33 -16.38 3.64
C ALA A 21 -8.28 -16.92 2.65
N GLN A 22 -8.39 -18.20 2.25
CA GLN A 22 -7.51 -18.83 1.27
C GLN A 22 -7.59 -18.12 -0.10
N LYS A 23 -8.79 -17.80 -0.57
CA LYS A 23 -8.99 -17.05 -1.83
C LYS A 23 -8.42 -15.62 -1.75
N ALA A 24 -8.55 -14.94 -0.61
CA ALA A 24 -7.98 -13.62 -0.40
C ALA A 24 -6.45 -13.65 -0.49
N GLN A 25 -5.82 -14.63 0.16
CA GLN A 25 -4.37 -14.82 0.10
C GLN A 25 -3.89 -15.12 -1.33
N ASP A 26 -4.58 -16.00 -2.06
CA ASP A 26 -4.25 -16.33 -3.45
C ASP A 26 -4.26 -15.08 -4.36
N ILE A 27 -5.27 -14.22 -4.24
CA ILE A 27 -5.33 -12.94 -4.99
C ILE A 27 -4.16 -12.04 -4.61
N LEU A 28 -3.84 -11.92 -3.32
CA LEU A 28 -2.73 -11.08 -2.86
C LEU A 28 -1.37 -11.62 -3.32
N ASP A 29 -1.16 -12.94 -3.25
CA ASP A 29 0.07 -13.59 -3.74
C ASP A 29 0.25 -13.38 -5.25
N LYS A 30 -0.82 -13.55 -6.03
CA LYS A 30 -0.80 -13.29 -7.47
C LYS A 30 -0.52 -11.81 -7.80
N THR A 31 -1.13 -10.89 -7.08
CA THR A 31 -0.89 -9.43 -7.22
C THR A 31 0.56 -9.11 -6.88
N ALA A 32 1.07 -9.63 -5.75
CA ALA A 32 2.47 -9.44 -5.34
C ALA A 32 3.47 -9.98 -6.38
N ALA A 33 3.22 -11.20 -6.88
CA ALA A 33 4.05 -11.82 -7.91
C ALA A 33 4.01 -11.02 -9.22
N LYS A 34 2.82 -10.54 -9.63
CA LYS A 34 2.65 -9.71 -10.83
C LYS A 34 3.45 -8.42 -10.73
N LEU A 35 3.36 -7.70 -9.60
CA LEU A 35 4.11 -6.46 -9.38
C LEU A 35 5.62 -6.71 -9.30
N LYS A 36 6.06 -7.75 -8.57
CA LYS A 36 7.47 -8.12 -8.46
C LYS A 36 8.09 -8.44 -9.82
N ASN A 37 7.35 -9.15 -10.67
CA ASN A 37 7.84 -9.62 -11.98
C ASN A 37 7.60 -8.59 -13.11
N SER A 38 6.98 -7.46 -12.83
CA SER A 38 6.65 -6.45 -13.84
C SER A 38 7.82 -5.52 -14.22
N GLY A 39 9.01 -5.75 -13.67
CA GLY A 39 10.17 -4.88 -13.86
C GLY A 39 10.02 -3.56 -13.09
N GLY A 40 10.46 -2.45 -13.66
CA GLY A 40 10.20 -1.14 -13.07
C GLY A 40 8.74 -0.73 -13.25
N ILE A 41 8.19 -0.06 -12.24
CA ILE A 41 6.82 0.45 -12.24
C ILE A 41 6.85 1.97 -12.08
N GLU A 42 5.98 2.63 -12.85
CA GLU A 42 5.66 4.05 -12.69
C GLU A 42 4.14 4.16 -12.52
N ALA A 43 3.69 4.82 -11.46
CA ALA A 43 2.27 5.02 -11.22
C ALA A 43 1.97 6.47 -10.83
N VAL A 44 0.81 6.96 -11.25
CA VAL A 44 0.24 8.23 -10.79
C VAL A 44 -0.77 7.92 -9.71
N PHE A 45 -0.72 8.64 -8.60
CA PHE A 45 -1.59 8.42 -7.47
C PHE A 45 -2.24 9.70 -6.95
N GLU A 46 -3.34 9.54 -6.26
CA GLU A 46 -3.98 10.54 -5.40
C GLU A 46 -4.18 9.94 -4.01
N ALA A 47 -3.71 10.63 -2.99
CA ALA A 47 -3.92 10.29 -1.59
C ALA A 47 -4.86 11.28 -0.95
N THR A 48 -5.81 10.80 -0.15
CA THR A 48 -6.76 11.64 0.61
C THR A 48 -6.84 11.13 2.04
N ALA A 49 -6.63 12.02 3.00
CA ALA A 49 -6.77 11.74 4.43
C ALA A 49 -8.16 12.17 4.93
N PHE A 50 -8.74 11.39 5.84
CA PHE A 50 -10.06 11.63 6.41
C PHE A 50 -10.04 11.47 7.93
N LYS A 51 -10.73 12.38 8.62
CA LYS A 51 -11.10 12.24 10.02
C LYS A 51 -12.61 12.04 10.09
N GLY A 52 -13.05 10.82 10.43
CA GLY A 52 -14.43 10.42 10.21
C GLY A 52 -14.79 10.43 8.72
N THR A 53 -15.77 11.25 8.33
CA THR A 53 -16.18 11.46 6.92
C THR A 53 -15.56 12.72 6.30
N LYS A 54 -14.94 13.59 7.11
CA LYS A 54 -14.38 14.87 6.66
C LYS A 54 -12.98 14.64 6.06
N GLU A 55 -12.77 15.16 4.86
CA GLU A 55 -11.45 15.25 4.25
C GLU A 55 -10.59 16.27 5.00
N THR A 56 -9.35 15.90 5.34
CA THR A 56 -8.43 16.73 6.11
C THR A 56 -7.16 17.08 5.35
N GLY A 57 -6.93 16.46 4.22
CA GLY A 57 -5.80 16.75 3.37
C GLY A 57 -5.76 15.82 2.14
N SER A 58 -5.13 16.29 1.10
CA SER A 58 -4.90 15.54 -0.13
C SER A 58 -3.52 15.79 -0.69
N ALA A 59 -2.98 14.79 -1.38
CA ALA A 59 -1.75 14.87 -2.13
C ALA A 59 -1.90 14.07 -3.43
N SER A 60 -1.24 14.52 -4.48
CA SER A 60 -1.14 13.79 -5.75
C SER A 60 0.31 13.76 -6.19
N GLY A 61 0.66 12.75 -6.98
CA GLY A 61 2.03 12.63 -7.43
C GLY A 61 2.28 11.39 -8.26
N THR A 62 3.56 11.13 -8.47
CA THR A 62 4.05 9.94 -9.15
C THR A 62 4.90 9.11 -8.23
N ILE A 63 4.91 7.81 -8.48
CA ILE A 63 5.83 6.90 -7.84
C ILE A 63 6.54 6.06 -8.88
N LYS A 64 7.86 5.94 -8.75
CA LYS A 64 8.71 5.02 -9.50
C LYS A 64 9.23 3.95 -8.56
N VAL A 65 9.22 2.69 -9.00
CA VAL A 65 9.67 1.57 -8.17
C VAL A 65 10.49 0.59 -9.00
N LYS A 66 11.59 0.08 -8.41
CA LYS A 66 12.46 -0.95 -8.99
C LYS A 66 12.98 -1.85 -7.86
N GLY A 67 12.45 -3.07 -7.78
CA GLY A 67 12.77 -3.96 -6.66
C GLY A 67 12.34 -3.36 -5.32
N ASN A 68 13.29 -3.15 -4.40
CA ASN A 68 13.06 -2.49 -3.12
C ASN A 68 13.28 -0.97 -3.14
N LYS A 69 13.70 -0.40 -4.28
CA LYS A 69 13.98 1.04 -4.44
C LYS A 69 12.71 1.76 -4.89
N PHE A 70 12.52 2.98 -4.43
CA PHE A 70 11.41 3.82 -4.90
C PHE A 70 11.76 5.31 -4.90
N LYS A 71 11.06 6.06 -5.72
CA LYS A 71 11.00 7.53 -5.69
C LYS A 71 9.55 7.96 -5.69
N ILE A 72 9.16 8.79 -4.76
CA ILE A 72 7.85 9.42 -4.70
C ILE A 72 8.04 10.91 -4.96
N GLU A 73 7.30 11.45 -5.89
CA GLU A 73 7.25 12.89 -6.20
C GLU A 73 5.81 13.35 -6.07
N SER A 74 5.55 14.24 -5.13
CA SER A 74 4.24 14.82 -4.87
C SER A 74 4.30 16.35 -4.78
N ASN A 75 3.14 16.98 -4.70
CA ASN A 75 3.05 18.43 -4.49
C ASN A 75 3.55 18.90 -3.11
N SER A 76 3.76 18.00 -2.15
CA SER A 76 4.19 18.33 -0.78
C SER A 76 5.60 17.88 -0.45
N LEU A 77 6.12 16.86 -1.12
CA LEU A 77 7.47 16.33 -0.88
C LEU A 77 7.97 15.48 -2.04
N THR A 78 9.29 15.32 -2.08
CA THR A 78 9.96 14.28 -2.86
C THR A 78 10.72 13.36 -1.92
N THR A 79 10.54 12.04 -2.08
CA THR A 79 11.28 11.03 -1.33
C THR A 79 12.00 10.09 -2.29
N TRP A 80 13.29 9.86 -2.05
CA TRP A 80 14.10 8.84 -2.70
C TRP A 80 14.44 7.76 -1.69
N PHE A 81 14.48 6.50 -2.13
CA PHE A 81 14.93 5.37 -1.33
C PHE A 81 15.70 4.40 -2.22
N ASP A 82 16.97 4.19 -1.92
CA ASP A 82 17.87 3.35 -2.71
C ASP A 82 17.89 1.87 -2.29
N GLY A 83 17.04 1.52 -1.32
CA GLY A 83 16.99 0.19 -0.70
C GLY A 83 17.63 0.13 0.70
N LYS A 84 18.31 1.21 1.15
CA LYS A 84 18.95 1.36 2.46
C LYS A 84 18.71 2.75 3.03
N THR A 85 19.08 3.78 2.26
CA THR A 85 19.04 5.19 2.66
C THR A 85 17.80 5.85 2.06
N GLN A 86 17.16 6.68 2.85
CA GLN A 86 16.04 7.53 2.42
C GLN A 86 16.47 8.99 2.46
N TRP A 87 16.12 9.74 1.43
CA TRP A 87 16.20 11.19 1.36
C TRP A 87 14.78 11.74 1.24
N THR A 88 14.46 12.77 2.01
CA THR A 88 13.15 13.44 1.95
C THR A 88 13.36 14.94 1.90
N LEU A 89 12.88 15.54 0.80
CA LEU A 89 12.86 16.99 0.56
C LEU A 89 11.41 17.45 0.59
N LEU A 90 11.06 18.33 1.53
CA LEU A 90 9.74 18.96 1.56
C LEU A 90 9.66 20.06 0.51
N ALA A 91 8.48 20.27 -0.07
CA ALA A 91 8.27 21.35 -1.03
C ALA A 91 8.51 22.72 -0.35
N GLY A 92 9.36 23.54 -0.97
CA GLY A 92 9.75 24.86 -0.44
C GLY A 92 10.80 24.83 0.68
N SER A 93 11.34 23.64 1.04
CA SER A 93 12.47 23.53 1.96
C SER A 93 13.80 23.68 1.21
N ASP A 94 14.80 24.24 1.87
CA ASP A 94 16.20 24.27 1.47
C ASP A 94 17.01 23.14 2.10
N GLU A 95 16.35 22.19 2.80
CA GLU A 95 16.97 21.06 3.49
C GLU A 95 16.43 19.73 2.98
N VAL A 96 17.32 18.75 2.76
CA VAL A 96 16.97 17.35 2.53
C VAL A 96 17.39 16.52 3.72
N ASN A 97 16.44 15.83 4.34
CA ASN A 97 16.69 14.93 5.46
C ASN A 97 17.14 13.56 4.96
N VAL A 98 18.24 13.04 5.50
CA VAL A 98 18.77 11.71 5.20
C VAL A 98 18.56 10.81 6.42
N SER A 99 17.99 9.64 6.20
CA SER A 99 17.73 8.66 7.27
C SER A 99 17.92 7.22 6.79
N THR A 100 18.03 6.30 7.74
CA THR A 100 17.93 4.86 7.50
C THR A 100 16.63 4.38 8.12
N PRO A 101 15.54 4.26 7.33
CA PRO A 101 14.22 3.95 7.87
C PRO A 101 14.18 2.53 8.43
N THR A 102 13.50 2.35 9.54
CA THR A 102 13.19 1.05 10.12
C THR A 102 12.23 0.26 9.24
N ALA A 103 12.12 -1.05 9.45
CA ALA A 103 11.17 -1.89 8.73
C ALA A 103 9.70 -1.42 8.92
N ALA A 104 9.36 -0.85 10.09
CA ALA A 104 8.03 -0.32 10.37
C ALA A 104 7.75 0.98 9.60
N GLU A 105 8.72 1.87 9.50
CA GLU A 105 8.62 3.11 8.70
C GLU A 105 8.55 2.80 7.20
N LEU A 106 9.40 1.90 6.70
CA LEU A 106 9.31 1.43 5.32
C LEU A 106 7.95 0.82 5.00
N GLN A 107 7.35 0.09 5.96
CA GLN A 107 6.02 -0.47 5.79
C GLN A 107 4.94 0.60 5.60
N ALA A 108 5.11 1.78 6.19
CA ALA A 108 4.18 2.90 6.04
C ALA A 108 4.37 3.68 4.72
N ILE A 109 5.57 3.69 4.16
CA ILE A 109 5.95 4.53 3.02
C ILE A 109 6.00 3.71 1.71
N ASN A 110 6.45 2.46 1.79
CA ASN A 110 6.62 1.61 0.62
C ASN A 110 5.26 1.12 0.08
N PRO A 111 4.86 1.50 -1.13
CA PRO A 111 3.59 1.09 -1.71
C PRO A 111 3.45 -0.41 -1.92
N TYR A 112 4.55 -1.17 -1.99
CA TYR A 112 4.53 -2.63 -2.03
C TYR A 112 4.35 -3.27 -0.65
N SER A 113 4.54 -2.53 0.42
CA SER A 113 4.38 -3.09 1.77
C SER A 113 2.96 -3.57 2.01
N PHE A 114 1.95 -2.85 1.47
CA PHE A 114 0.55 -3.23 1.56
C PHE A 114 0.25 -4.61 0.96
N ILE A 115 1.04 -5.01 -0.05
CA ILE A 115 0.86 -6.29 -0.74
C ILE A 115 1.49 -7.45 0.04
N ASN A 116 2.45 -7.17 0.92
CA ASN A 116 3.12 -8.18 1.73
C ASN A 116 2.70 -8.18 3.21
N ILE A 117 2.05 -7.11 3.67
CA ILE A 117 1.66 -6.91 5.08
C ILE A 117 0.72 -8.02 5.58
N TYR A 118 -0.11 -8.60 4.68
CA TYR A 118 -1.06 -9.64 5.02
C TYR A 118 -0.43 -10.94 5.51
N LYS A 119 0.86 -11.17 5.20
CA LYS A 119 1.56 -12.41 5.56
C LYS A 119 1.75 -12.57 7.07
N LYS A 120 1.71 -11.46 7.83
CA LYS A 120 1.85 -11.48 9.29
C LYS A 120 0.96 -10.43 9.93
N GLY A 121 0.17 -10.85 10.91
CA GLY A 121 -0.58 -9.95 11.78
C GLY A 121 -1.92 -9.46 11.22
N TYR A 122 -2.45 -10.08 10.15
CA TYR A 122 -3.76 -9.75 9.59
C TYR A 122 -4.56 -10.99 9.25
N THR A 123 -5.88 -10.88 9.43
CA THR A 123 -6.84 -11.79 8.80
C THR A 123 -7.32 -11.19 7.48
N ALA A 124 -7.36 -12.01 6.43
CA ALA A 124 -7.76 -11.59 5.09
C ALA A 124 -9.14 -12.15 4.74
N THR A 125 -9.98 -11.34 4.10
CA THR A 125 -11.24 -11.78 3.49
C THR A 125 -11.37 -11.18 2.11
N LEU A 126 -11.91 -11.96 1.15
CA LEU A 126 -12.18 -11.53 -0.21
C LEU A 126 -13.67 -11.27 -0.40
N THR A 127 -14.01 -10.14 -0.98
CA THR A 127 -15.37 -9.82 -1.41
C THR A 127 -15.35 -9.34 -2.87
N LYS A 128 -16.46 -9.56 -3.57
CA LYS A 128 -16.73 -8.88 -4.84
C LYS A 128 -17.30 -7.51 -4.52
N ALA A 129 -16.81 -6.49 -5.20
CA ALA A 129 -17.26 -5.11 -5.02
C ALA A 129 -17.38 -4.43 -6.39
N SER A 130 -17.94 -3.23 -6.41
CA SER A 130 -17.90 -2.34 -7.56
C SER A 130 -17.02 -1.13 -7.24
N TYR A 131 -16.17 -0.75 -8.19
CA TYR A 131 -15.30 0.42 -8.10
C TYR A 131 -15.33 1.16 -9.44
N GLU A 132 -15.77 2.41 -9.42
CA GLU A 132 -15.95 3.25 -10.63
C GLU A 132 -16.72 2.51 -11.75
N GLY A 133 -17.84 1.83 -11.35
CA GLY A 133 -18.72 1.09 -12.26
C GLY A 133 -18.22 -0.28 -12.74
N LYS A 134 -17.03 -0.71 -12.30
CA LYS A 134 -16.42 -1.99 -12.68
C LYS A 134 -16.49 -3.00 -11.54
N SER A 135 -16.67 -4.28 -11.86
CA SER A 135 -16.53 -5.36 -10.88
C SER A 135 -15.06 -5.52 -10.52
N VAL A 136 -14.76 -5.60 -9.22
CA VAL A 136 -13.42 -5.69 -8.68
C VAL A 136 -13.32 -6.74 -7.57
N HIS A 137 -12.11 -7.17 -7.27
CA HIS A 137 -11.80 -7.86 -6.01
C HIS A 137 -11.53 -6.81 -4.93
N GLU A 138 -12.26 -6.86 -3.82
CA GLU A 138 -11.90 -6.14 -2.61
C GLU A 138 -11.34 -7.12 -1.58
N VAL A 139 -10.07 -6.98 -1.24
CA VAL A 139 -9.44 -7.72 -0.15
C VAL A 139 -9.42 -6.84 1.08
N ARG A 140 -10.07 -7.33 2.14
CA ARG A 140 -10.09 -6.69 3.46
C ARG A 140 -9.09 -7.40 4.36
N LEU A 141 -8.16 -6.62 4.92
CA LEU A 141 -7.22 -7.05 5.94
C LEU A 141 -7.61 -6.38 7.26
N VAL A 142 -7.72 -7.17 8.32
CA VAL A 142 -7.99 -6.69 9.67
C VAL A 142 -6.84 -7.13 10.57
N ALA A 143 -6.24 -6.19 11.28
CA ALA A 143 -5.14 -6.47 12.17
C ALA A 143 -5.58 -7.43 13.30
N THR A 144 -4.75 -8.43 13.60
CA THR A 144 -4.97 -9.35 14.72
C THR A 144 -4.58 -8.73 16.06
N SER A 145 -3.81 -7.65 16.05
CA SER A 145 -3.36 -6.91 17.24
C SER A 145 -3.90 -5.48 17.25
N LYS A 146 -4.45 -5.04 18.38
CA LYS A 146 -4.85 -3.64 18.63
C LYS A 146 -3.65 -2.67 18.63
N LYS A 147 -2.42 -3.17 18.79
CA LYS A 147 -1.19 -2.38 18.77
C LYS A 147 -0.69 -2.08 17.35
N SER A 148 -1.28 -2.68 16.31
CA SER A 148 -0.92 -2.38 14.93
C SER A 148 -1.21 -0.92 14.60
N SER A 149 -0.27 -0.25 13.94
CA SER A 149 -0.46 1.13 13.44
C SER A 149 -1.57 1.22 12.37
N MET A 150 -1.74 0.17 11.59
CA MET A 150 -2.82 0.03 10.60
C MET A 150 -3.80 -1.04 11.05
N GLN A 151 -5.00 -0.63 11.47
CA GLN A 151 -6.02 -1.53 12.02
C GLN A 151 -6.83 -2.25 10.95
N LYS A 152 -7.03 -1.61 9.81
CA LYS A 152 -7.77 -2.16 8.68
C LYS A 152 -7.16 -1.66 7.36
N ILE A 153 -7.09 -2.55 6.36
CA ILE A 153 -6.68 -2.20 5.01
C ILE A 153 -7.70 -2.79 4.04
N LEU A 154 -8.12 -2.01 3.06
CA LEU A 154 -8.97 -2.43 1.95
C LEU A 154 -8.17 -2.24 0.66
N LEU A 155 -7.92 -3.33 -0.05
CA LEU A 155 -7.26 -3.32 -1.35
C LEU A 155 -8.30 -3.59 -2.43
N THR A 156 -8.44 -2.66 -3.35
CA THR A 156 -9.25 -2.81 -4.54
C THR A 156 -8.34 -3.25 -5.68
N ILE A 157 -8.60 -4.42 -6.25
CA ILE A 157 -7.74 -5.06 -7.25
C ILE A 157 -8.57 -5.34 -8.49
N ASP A 158 -8.06 -4.97 -9.65
CA ASP A 158 -8.65 -5.31 -10.95
C ASP A 158 -8.52 -6.82 -11.19
N PRO A 159 -9.62 -7.56 -11.42
CA PRO A 159 -9.57 -9.01 -11.55
C PRO A 159 -8.88 -9.50 -12.84
N ALA A 160 -8.86 -8.67 -13.90
CA ALA A 160 -8.26 -9.04 -15.17
C ALA A 160 -6.74 -8.83 -15.18
N THR A 161 -6.28 -7.72 -14.61
CA THR A 161 -4.87 -7.34 -14.62
C THR A 161 -4.11 -7.72 -13.35
N LEU A 162 -4.83 -7.98 -12.24
CA LEU A 162 -4.30 -8.15 -10.89
C LEU A 162 -3.53 -6.92 -10.38
N MET A 163 -3.82 -5.74 -10.95
CA MET A 163 -3.21 -4.49 -10.52
C MET A 163 -4.07 -3.80 -9.46
N PRO A 164 -3.45 -3.15 -8.47
CA PRO A 164 -4.16 -2.37 -7.48
C PRO A 164 -4.76 -1.12 -8.11
N LEU A 165 -6.04 -0.86 -7.85
CA LEU A 165 -6.76 0.36 -8.25
C LEU A 165 -6.85 1.35 -7.09
N SER A 166 -6.98 0.85 -5.86
CA SER A 166 -7.04 1.67 -4.67
C SER A 166 -6.58 0.90 -3.43
N VAL A 167 -5.99 1.63 -2.52
CA VAL A 167 -5.69 1.16 -1.16
C VAL A 167 -6.32 2.13 -0.18
N ARG A 168 -7.08 1.63 0.80
CA ARG A 168 -7.60 2.41 1.92
C ARG A 168 -7.09 1.78 3.20
N PHE A 169 -6.59 2.58 4.11
CA PHE A 169 -6.18 2.06 5.42
C PHE A 169 -6.67 2.94 6.55
N LYS A 170 -7.01 2.27 7.65
CA LYS A 170 -7.46 2.87 8.90
C LYS A 170 -6.34 2.78 9.92
N ASN A 171 -5.93 3.91 10.48
CA ASN A 171 -4.91 3.94 11.54
C ASN A 171 -5.49 3.56 12.92
N ALA A 172 -4.63 3.47 13.94
CA ALA A 172 -5.04 3.15 15.32
C ALA A 172 -5.95 4.23 15.94
N LYS A 173 -5.90 5.48 15.47
CA LYS A 173 -6.77 6.58 15.93
C LYS A 173 -8.16 6.56 15.28
N GLY A 174 -8.35 5.71 14.26
CA GLY A 174 -9.61 5.59 13.55
C GLY A 174 -9.72 6.42 12.28
N ASP A 175 -8.67 7.18 11.92
CA ASP A 175 -8.63 7.98 10.72
C ASP A 175 -8.34 7.12 9.50
N TRP A 176 -8.89 7.53 8.35
CA TRP A 176 -8.71 6.82 7.11
C TRP A 176 -7.78 7.59 6.15
N THR A 177 -6.97 6.85 5.41
CA THR A 177 -6.29 7.34 4.23
C THR A 177 -6.72 6.49 3.04
N ARG A 178 -7.00 7.13 1.92
CA ARG A 178 -7.30 6.49 0.64
C ARG A 178 -6.23 6.89 -0.37
N ILE A 179 -5.64 5.89 -1.02
CA ILE A 179 -4.74 6.08 -2.16
C ILE A 179 -5.46 5.50 -3.38
N ARG A 180 -5.64 6.30 -4.42
CA ARG A 180 -6.16 5.90 -5.73
C ARG A 180 -5.00 5.83 -6.71
N VAL A 181 -4.96 4.77 -7.50
CA VAL A 181 -4.01 4.64 -8.62
C VAL A 181 -4.72 5.13 -9.88
N ARG A 182 -4.25 6.24 -10.45
CA ARG A 182 -4.83 6.84 -11.65
C ARG A 182 -4.27 6.23 -12.94
N SER A 183 -3.01 5.87 -12.90
CA SER A 183 -2.37 5.11 -13.97
C SER A 183 -1.23 4.26 -13.41
N ILE A 184 -0.96 3.14 -14.06
CA ILE A 184 0.17 2.28 -13.75
C ILE A 184 0.81 1.80 -15.05
N LYS A 185 2.12 1.96 -15.14
CA LYS A 185 2.96 1.52 -16.26
C LYS A 185 4.00 0.56 -15.73
N THR A 186 4.09 -0.61 -16.32
CA THR A 186 5.06 -1.65 -15.97
C THR A 186 6.14 -1.79 -17.03
N GLY A 187 7.19 -2.58 -16.77
CA GLY A 187 8.28 -2.79 -17.70
C GLY A 187 9.20 -1.57 -17.88
N ARG A 188 9.12 -0.60 -16.94
CA ARG A 188 9.96 0.61 -17.02
C ARG A 188 11.39 0.28 -16.67
N LYS A 189 12.32 0.85 -17.42
CA LYS A 189 13.76 0.75 -17.14
C LYS A 189 14.20 2.02 -16.42
N PHE A 190 14.65 1.89 -15.18
CA PHE A 190 15.20 3.00 -14.39
C PHE A 190 16.67 2.72 -14.08
N ALA A 191 17.52 3.74 -14.23
CA ALA A 191 18.87 3.73 -13.66
C ALA A 191 18.77 3.77 -12.11
N ASP A 192 19.73 3.21 -11.42
CA ASP A 192 19.75 3.22 -9.95
C ASP A 192 19.85 4.63 -9.38
N ALA A 193 20.53 5.53 -10.07
CA ALA A 193 20.60 6.95 -9.73
C ALA A 193 19.23 7.66 -9.64
N ALA A 194 18.18 7.12 -10.27
CA ALA A 194 16.82 7.67 -10.13
C ALA A 194 16.26 7.56 -8.72
N PHE A 195 16.86 6.74 -7.85
CA PHE A 195 16.41 6.43 -6.49
C PHE A 195 17.30 7.00 -5.40
N THR A 196 18.25 7.86 -5.78
CA THR A 196 19.15 8.57 -4.87
C THR A 196 18.98 10.07 -5.04
N PHE A 197 19.16 10.81 -3.95
CA PHE A 197 19.25 12.26 -4.03
C PHE A 197 20.62 12.64 -4.63
N ASP A 198 20.61 13.55 -5.60
CA ASP A 198 21.81 14.11 -6.21
C ASP A 198 21.90 15.61 -5.88
N ALA A 199 22.80 15.99 -5.00
CA ALA A 199 23.01 17.37 -4.59
C ALA A 199 23.39 18.30 -5.77
N LYS A 200 23.99 17.76 -6.85
CA LYS A 200 24.32 18.55 -8.04
C LYS A 200 23.09 19.02 -8.82
N GLN A 201 22.00 18.25 -8.75
CA GLN A 201 20.72 18.59 -9.39
C GLN A 201 19.85 19.49 -8.48
N HIS A 202 20.28 19.72 -7.23
CA HIS A 202 19.57 20.49 -6.23
C HIS A 202 20.52 21.52 -5.57
N PRO A 203 21.03 22.50 -6.34
CA PRO A 203 21.96 23.50 -5.81
C PRO A 203 21.28 24.33 -4.71
N GLY A 204 21.98 24.56 -3.59
CA GLY A 204 21.48 25.30 -2.44
C GLY A 204 20.67 24.48 -1.44
N ILE A 205 20.44 23.19 -1.68
CA ILE A 205 19.80 22.30 -0.69
C ILE A 205 20.88 21.77 0.27
N GLU A 206 20.69 22.03 1.57
CA GLU A 206 21.51 21.50 2.65
C GLU A 206 21.13 20.02 2.94
N VAL A 207 22.15 19.21 3.20
CA VAL A 207 21.95 17.77 3.52
C VAL A 207 22.03 17.58 5.03
N ILE A 208 20.90 17.28 5.66
CA ILE A 208 20.77 17.02 7.09
C ILE A 208 20.81 15.51 7.31
N ASP A 209 21.93 15.00 7.80
CA ASP A 209 22.13 13.57 8.07
C ASP A 209 21.62 13.19 9.47
N LEU A 210 20.54 12.39 9.50
CA LEU A 210 19.86 11.92 10.72
C LEU A 210 20.14 10.45 11.03
N ARG A 211 21.12 9.81 10.35
CA ARG A 211 21.43 8.38 10.51
C ARG A 211 22.24 8.10 11.77
#